data_55306b69610d789027d87e59a9533fa8
#
_entry.id   55306b69610d789027d87e59a9533fa8
#
_cell.length_a   1.000
_cell.length_b   1.000
_cell.length_c   1.000
_cell.angle_alpha   90.00
_cell.angle_beta   90.00
_cell.angle_gamma   90.00
#
_symmetry.space_group_name_H-M   'P 1'
#
loop_
_entity.id
_entity.type
_entity.pdbx_description
1 polymer ?
#
loop_
_entity_poly.entity_id
_entity_poly.type
_entity_poly.pdbx_seq_one_letter_code
_entity_poly.pdbx_strand_id
1 'polypeptide(L)'
;MVEFAPPDFERKIVTPERLPQVLNTIDRPLVFTNGCFDIVHRGHVSYLAQAKQLGKCLIVALNTDASVKRQGKGLERPINPLSHRMAVIAALESVDLVTYFDEETPFNLIELTQPEILVKGGDWQPENIVGAAETIARGGKVFSIPFLYETSTTALVKKIRNT
;
A
#
# COMPACT_ATOMS: atom_id res chain seq x y z
N MET A 1 -11.88 -29.87 -20.66
CA MET A 1 -11.06 -29.19 -19.63
C MET A 1 -11.90 -28.10 -19.02
N VAL A 2 -11.90 -27.97 -17.70
CA VAL A 2 -12.54 -26.82 -17.02
C VAL A 2 -11.57 -25.65 -17.13
N GLU A 3 -11.97 -24.57 -17.80
CA GLU A 3 -11.21 -23.34 -17.89
C GLU A 3 -11.59 -22.44 -16.70
N PHE A 4 -10.60 -22.06 -15.88
CA PHE A 4 -10.82 -21.18 -14.74
C PHE A 4 -10.58 -19.74 -15.18
N ALA A 5 -11.58 -18.86 -14.99
CA ALA A 5 -11.43 -17.43 -15.21
C ALA A 5 -10.42 -16.83 -14.21
N PRO A 6 -9.73 -15.73 -14.59
CA PRO A 6 -8.90 -14.98 -13.65
C PRO A 6 -9.70 -14.57 -12.41
N PRO A 7 -9.06 -14.57 -11.21
CA PRO A 7 -9.74 -14.19 -9.98
C PRO A 7 -10.22 -12.74 -10.01
N ASP A 8 -11.39 -12.46 -9.43
CA ASP A 8 -12.01 -11.13 -9.44
C ASP A 8 -11.15 -10.04 -8.76
N PHE A 9 -10.34 -10.41 -7.78
CA PHE A 9 -9.49 -9.46 -7.07
C PHE A 9 -8.44 -8.80 -7.98
N GLU A 10 -8.03 -9.42 -9.09
CA GLU A 10 -7.06 -8.84 -10.02
C GLU A 10 -7.58 -7.56 -10.68
N ARG A 11 -8.90 -7.36 -10.75
CA ARG A 11 -9.51 -6.11 -11.24
C ARG A 11 -9.20 -4.90 -10.37
N LYS A 12 -8.80 -5.13 -9.12
CA LYS A 12 -8.37 -4.07 -8.19
C LYS A 12 -6.98 -3.51 -8.54
N ILE A 13 -6.21 -4.23 -9.37
CA ILE A 13 -4.86 -3.82 -9.77
C ILE A 13 -4.96 -2.84 -10.94
N VAL A 14 -4.55 -1.59 -10.70
CA VAL A 14 -4.64 -0.49 -11.66
C VAL A 14 -3.26 0.14 -11.83
N THR A 15 -2.82 0.28 -13.09
CA THR A 15 -1.56 0.97 -13.36
C THR A 15 -1.68 2.47 -13.10
N PRO A 16 -0.58 3.19 -12.79
CA PRO A 16 -0.61 4.63 -12.54
C PRO A 16 -1.27 5.43 -13.68
N GLU A 17 -1.08 5.01 -14.94
CA GLU A 17 -1.62 5.69 -16.13
C GLU A 17 -3.14 5.56 -16.22
N ARG A 18 -3.70 4.46 -15.72
CA ARG A 18 -5.16 4.21 -15.71
C ARG A 18 -5.85 4.77 -14.47
N LEU A 19 -5.07 5.08 -13.44
CA LEU A 19 -5.61 5.53 -12.15
C LEU A 19 -6.52 6.78 -12.29
N PRO A 20 -6.18 7.83 -13.08
CA PRO A 20 -7.06 9.00 -13.23
C PRO A 20 -8.47 8.67 -13.71
N GLN A 21 -8.62 7.68 -14.57
CA GLN A 21 -9.95 7.25 -15.07
C GLN A 21 -10.76 6.55 -13.97
N VAL A 22 -10.09 5.69 -13.18
CA VAL A 22 -10.73 4.94 -12.10
C VAL A 22 -11.13 5.86 -10.94
N LEU A 23 -10.33 6.88 -10.64
CA LEU A 23 -10.61 7.86 -9.58
C LEU A 23 -11.95 8.60 -9.75
N ASN A 24 -12.45 8.73 -10.98
CA ASN A 24 -13.75 9.34 -11.25
C ASN A 24 -14.94 8.43 -10.88
N THR A 25 -14.69 7.15 -10.62
CA THR A 25 -15.75 6.14 -10.38
C THR A 25 -15.77 5.60 -8.95
N ILE A 26 -14.79 5.98 -8.12
CA ILE A 26 -14.69 5.49 -6.75
C ILE A 26 -15.52 6.32 -5.77
N ASP A 27 -15.99 5.66 -4.73
CA ASP A 27 -16.62 6.32 -3.60
C ASP A 27 -15.59 7.01 -2.70
N ARG A 28 -15.94 8.19 -2.21
CA ARG A 28 -15.13 8.95 -1.27
C ARG A 28 -15.79 8.99 0.13
N PRO A 29 -15.07 9.20 1.22
CA PRO A 29 -13.66 9.60 1.33
C PRO A 29 -12.68 8.52 0.85
N LEU A 30 -11.62 8.95 0.12
CA LEU A 30 -10.52 8.10 -0.32
C LEU A 30 -9.45 8.02 0.76
N VAL A 31 -9.06 6.81 1.11
CA VAL A 31 -7.93 6.51 1.98
C VAL A 31 -6.75 6.06 1.12
N PHE A 32 -5.58 6.64 1.32
CA PHE A 32 -4.36 6.27 0.63
C PHE A 32 -3.30 5.79 1.62
N THR A 33 -2.65 4.70 1.28
CA THR A 33 -1.45 4.23 1.97
C THR A 33 -0.43 3.65 1.00
N ASN A 34 0.83 3.53 1.43
CA ASN A 34 1.88 2.94 0.62
C ASN A 34 2.82 2.06 1.44
N GLY A 35 3.50 1.16 0.75
CA GLY A 35 4.53 0.32 1.34
C GLY A 35 5.14 -0.69 0.37
N CYS A 36 6.15 -1.42 0.83
CA CYS A 36 6.77 -2.48 0.03
C CYS A 36 5.91 -3.76 0.01
N PHE A 37 5.32 -4.13 1.13
CA PHE A 37 4.48 -5.33 1.31
C PHE A 37 5.13 -6.58 0.73
N ASP A 38 6.42 -6.79 1.03
CA ASP A 38 7.21 -7.86 0.43
C ASP A 38 6.77 -9.25 0.91
N ILE A 39 6.67 -9.44 2.21
CA ILE A 39 6.04 -10.60 2.84
C ILE A 39 4.90 -10.09 3.72
N VAL A 40 3.67 -10.38 3.29
CA VAL A 40 2.47 -9.97 4.05
C VAL A 40 2.34 -10.82 5.30
N HIS A 41 2.07 -10.17 6.41
CA HIS A 41 1.86 -10.81 7.71
C HIS A 41 0.67 -10.16 8.43
N ARG A 42 0.29 -10.74 9.57
CA ARG A 42 -0.88 -10.29 10.35
C ARG A 42 -0.88 -8.79 10.64
N GLY A 43 0.28 -8.19 10.91
CA GLY A 43 0.40 -6.76 11.15
C GLY A 43 -0.07 -5.92 9.95
N HIS A 44 0.33 -6.30 8.73
CA HIS A 44 -0.14 -5.65 7.50
C HIS A 44 -1.66 -5.80 7.31
N VAL A 45 -2.20 -7.02 7.49
CA VAL A 45 -3.62 -7.29 7.30
C VAL A 45 -4.47 -6.46 8.26
N SER A 46 -4.11 -6.45 9.55
CA SER A 46 -4.82 -5.67 10.57
C SER A 46 -4.75 -4.17 10.31
N TYR A 47 -3.56 -3.66 9.97
CA TYR A 47 -3.35 -2.27 9.63
C TYR A 47 -4.20 -1.82 8.43
N LEU A 48 -4.20 -2.58 7.33
CA LEU A 48 -5.00 -2.25 6.15
C LEU A 48 -6.50 -2.31 6.43
N ALA A 49 -6.95 -3.24 7.28
CA ALA A 49 -8.34 -3.30 7.70
C ALA A 49 -8.74 -2.06 8.55
N GLN A 50 -7.86 -1.60 9.43
CA GLN A 50 -8.08 -0.36 10.19
C GLN A 50 -8.07 0.87 9.29
N ALA A 51 -7.15 0.95 8.32
CA ALA A 51 -7.10 2.03 7.35
C ALA A 51 -8.40 2.12 6.53
N LYS A 52 -8.92 0.98 6.07
CA LYS A 52 -10.19 0.90 5.32
C LYS A 52 -11.37 1.48 6.09
N GLN A 53 -11.42 1.32 7.40
CA GLN A 53 -12.53 1.83 8.23
C GLN A 53 -12.61 3.36 8.27
N LEU A 54 -11.55 4.06 7.85
CA LEU A 54 -11.51 5.53 7.84
C LEU A 54 -12.23 6.13 6.64
N GLY A 55 -12.48 5.37 5.56
CA GLY A 55 -13.11 5.89 4.35
C GLY A 55 -13.89 4.85 3.57
N LYS A 56 -14.31 5.25 2.37
CA LYS A 56 -15.12 4.39 1.48
C LYS A 56 -14.27 3.56 0.54
N CYS A 57 -13.12 4.08 0.10
CA CYS A 57 -12.20 3.40 -0.81
C CYS A 57 -10.79 3.44 -0.21
N LEU A 58 -10.11 2.29 -0.16
CA LEU A 58 -8.71 2.19 0.24
C LEU A 58 -7.85 1.88 -0.98
N ILE A 59 -6.95 2.81 -1.32
CA ILE A 59 -5.89 2.60 -2.31
C ILE A 59 -4.59 2.25 -1.57
N VAL A 60 -3.96 1.17 -2.01
CA VAL A 60 -2.64 0.75 -1.54
C VAL A 60 -1.63 0.87 -2.69
N ALA A 61 -0.63 1.74 -2.54
CA ALA A 61 0.44 1.93 -3.51
C ALA A 61 1.70 1.17 -3.10
N LEU A 62 2.22 0.33 -3.98
CA LEU A 62 3.42 -0.48 -3.73
C LEU A 62 4.65 0.10 -4.43
N ASN A 63 5.78 0.08 -3.73
CA ASN A 63 7.07 0.35 -4.36
C ASN A 63 7.37 -0.70 -5.43
N THR A 64 7.87 -0.30 -6.62
CA THR A 64 8.45 -1.25 -7.59
C THR A 64 9.64 -1.99 -7.00
N ASP A 65 10.10 -3.05 -7.65
CA ASP A 65 11.27 -3.80 -7.19
C ASP A 65 12.52 -2.90 -7.20
N ALA A 66 12.65 -2.02 -8.17
CA ALA A 66 13.73 -1.06 -8.25
C ALA A 66 13.67 -0.02 -7.11
N SER A 67 12.48 0.50 -6.82
CA SER A 67 12.24 1.42 -5.69
C SER A 67 12.59 0.76 -4.35
N VAL A 68 12.19 -0.51 -4.12
CA VAL A 68 12.55 -1.25 -2.89
C VAL A 68 14.06 -1.40 -2.75
N LYS A 69 14.78 -1.73 -3.83
CA LYS A 69 16.26 -1.87 -3.82
C LYS A 69 16.95 -0.56 -3.43
N ARG A 70 16.45 0.57 -3.91
CA ARG A 70 16.99 1.91 -3.55
C ARG A 70 16.82 2.26 -2.07
N GLN A 71 15.87 1.62 -1.36
CA GLN A 71 15.70 1.82 0.09
C GLN A 71 16.78 1.16 0.96
N GLY A 72 17.73 0.42 0.39
CA GLY A 72 18.85 -0.16 1.12
C GLY A 72 18.49 -1.25 2.14
N LYS A 73 17.35 -1.94 1.95
CA LYS A 73 16.87 -2.99 2.87
C LYS A 73 17.56 -4.35 2.70
N GLY A 74 18.65 -4.42 1.93
CA GLY A 74 19.40 -5.64 1.62
C GLY A 74 19.32 -5.97 0.11
N LEU A 75 20.38 -6.56 -0.41
CA LEU A 75 20.52 -6.86 -1.85
C LEU A 75 19.47 -7.87 -2.36
N GLU A 76 18.96 -8.73 -1.48
CA GLU A 76 17.95 -9.74 -1.77
C GLU A 76 16.52 -9.22 -1.75
N ARG A 77 16.30 -7.94 -1.42
CA ARG A 77 14.96 -7.36 -1.32
C ARG A 77 14.57 -6.60 -2.59
N PRO A 78 13.32 -6.72 -3.09
CA PRO A 78 12.26 -7.53 -2.50
C PRO A 78 12.45 -9.02 -2.79
N ILE A 79 11.89 -9.89 -1.93
CA ILE A 79 11.85 -11.34 -2.11
C ILE A 79 10.81 -11.70 -3.17
N ASN A 80 9.62 -11.08 -3.06
CA ASN A 80 8.54 -11.27 -4.00
C ASN A 80 8.54 -10.15 -5.07
N PRO A 81 8.43 -10.48 -6.36
CA PRO A 81 8.33 -9.47 -7.41
C PRO A 81 7.03 -8.66 -7.27
N LEU A 82 7.01 -7.46 -7.82
CA LEU A 82 5.91 -6.51 -7.72
C LEU A 82 4.55 -7.14 -8.07
N SER A 83 4.48 -7.91 -9.16
CA SER A 83 3.23 -8.57 -9.60
C SER A 83 2.63 -9.49 -8.54
N HIS A 84 3.46 -10.28 -7.85
CA HIS A 84 3.02 -11.15 -6.76
C HIS A 84 2.59 -10.34 -5.54
N ARG A 85 3.34 -9.31 -5.18
CA ARG A 85 3.02 -8.44 -4.04
C ARG A 85 1.68 -7.72 -4.25
N MET A 86 1.45 -7.20 -5.45
CA MET A 86 0.17 -6.56 -5.81
C MET A 86 -1.01 -7.54 -5.74
N ALA A 87 -0.86 -8.76 -6.27
CA ALA A 87 -1.90 -9.78 -6.24
C ALA A 87 -2.29 -10.15 -4.80
N VAL A 88 -1.30 -10.36 -3.92
CA VAL A 88 -1.55 -10.67 -2.49
C VAL A 88 -2.31 -9.54 -1.79
N ILE A 89 -1.91 -8.30 -2.02
CA ILE A 89 -2.59 -7.13 -1.43
C ILE A 89 -4.00 -6.96 -2.02
N ALA A 90 -4.16 -7.13 -3.32
CA ALA A 90 -5.48 -7.02 -3.99
C ALA A 90 -6.47 -8.08 -3.50
N ALA A 91 -5.99 -9.27 -3.11
CA ALA A 91 -6.83 -10.34 -2.56
C ALA A 91 -7.38 -10.04 -1.16
N LEU A 92 -6.85 -9.03 -0.46
CA LEU A 92 -7.38 -8.65 0.85
C LEU A 92 -8.75 -7.96 0.71
N GLU A 93 -9.70 -8.36 1.57
CA GLU A 93 -11.06 -7.80 1.56
C GLU A 93 -11.07 -6.28 1.81
N SER A 94 -10.19 -5.81 2.68
CA SER A 94 -10.10 -4.38 3.05
C SER A 94 -9.54 -3.47 1.96
N VAL A 95 -8.95 -4.02 0.91
CA VAL A 95 -8.30 -3.24 -0.16
C VAL A 95 -9.23 -3.12 -1.36
N ASP A 96 -9.47 -1.90 -1.83
CA ASP A 96 -10.32 -1.63 -2.99
C ASP A 96 -9.52 -1.46 -4.28
N LEU A 97 -8.37 -0.79 -4.22
CA LEU A 97 -7.48 -0.59 -5.36
C LEU A 97 -6.02 -0.78 -4.96
N VAL A 98 -5.25 -1.32 -5.89
CA VAL A 98 -3.79 -1.50 -5.77
C VAL A 98 -3.12 -0.85 -6.97
N THR A 99 -2.10 -0.03 -6.71
CA THR A 99 -1.26 0.57 -7.73
C THR A 99 0.21 0.51 -7.32
N TYR A 100 1.10 1.11 -8.10
CA TYR A 100 2.54 1.09 -7.81
C TYR A 100 3.20 2.42 -8.19
N PHE A 101 4.42 2.64 -7.69
CA PHE A 101 5.27 3.78 -8.03
C PHE A 101 6.74 3.36 -8.02
N ASP A 102 7.53 4.00 -8.86
CA ASP A 102 8.97 3.71 -8.96
C ASP A 102 9.84 4.75 -8.22
N GLU A 103 9.30 5.89 -7.92
CA GLU A 103 10.00 6.98 -7.25
C GLU A 103 10.43 6.58 -5.82
N GLU A 104 11.27 7.39 -5.19
CA GLU A 104 11.69 7.20 -3.80
C GLU A 104 10.52 7.34 -2.82
N THR A 105 9.56 8.20 -3.16
CA THR A 105 8.37 8.47 -2.35
C THR A 105 7.10 8.40 -3.20
N PRO A 106 5.93 8.16 -2.61
CA PRO A 106 4.66 8.12 -3.32
C PRO A 106 4.06 9.51 -3.60
N PHE A 107 4.85 10.59 -3.48
CA PHE A 107 4.35 11.96 -3.52
C PHE A 107 3.50 12.26 -4.78
N ASN A 108 3.97 11.87 -5.96
CA ASN A 108 3.24 12.08 -7.21
C ASN A 108 1.88 11.37 -7.24
N LEU A 109 1.79 10.17 -6.67
CA LEU A 109 0.52 9.45 -6.55
C LEU A 109 -0.43 10.11 -5.53
N ILE A 110 0.10 10.65 -4.44
CA ILE A 110 -0.69 11.38 -3.45
C ILE A 110 -1.27 12.65 -4.06
N GLU A 111 -0.48 13.37 -4.85
CA GLU A 111 -0.96 14.56 -5.58
C GLU A 111 -1.99 14.20 -6.68
N LEU A 112 -1.78 13.09 -7.38
CA LEU A 112 -2.71 12.60 -8.38
C LEU A 112 -4.06 12.16 -7.78
N THR A 113 -4.00 11.39 -6.68
CA THR A 113 -5.20 10.79 -6.07
C THR A 113 -5.96 11.75 -5.16
N GLN A 114 -5.28 12.77 -4.63
CA GLN A 114 -5.81 13.75 -3.67
C GLN A 114 -6.70 13.09 -2.60
N PRO A 115 -6.11 12.19 -1.79
CA PRO A 115 -6.90 11.49 -0.79
C PRO A 115 -7.38 12.44 0.30
N GLU A 116 -8.59 12.23 0.80
CA GLU A 116 -9.09 12.90 2.00
C GLU A 116 -8.41 12.35 3.27
N ILE A 117 -7.89 11.13 3.19
CA ILE A 117 -7.27 10.47 4.32
C ILE A 117 -5.97 9.81 3.89
N LEU A 118 -4.86 10.29 4.43
CA LEU A 118 -3.52 9.72 4.22
C LEU A 118 -3.14 8.90 5.45
N VAL A 119 -2.74 7.65 5.24
CA VAL A 119 -2.42 6.72 6.32
C VAL A 119 -1.02 6.13 6.16
N LYS A 120 -0.29 6.01 7.25
CA LYS A 120 0.99 5.30 7.33
C LYS A 120 0.95 4.29 8.46
N GLY A 121 1.43 3.08 8.20
CA GLY A 121 1.57 2.04 9.24
C GLY A 121 2.87 2.21 10.01
N GLY A 122 2.80 2.10 11.34
CA GLY A 122 3.93 2.26 12.24
C GLY A 122 3.84 3.52 13.11
N ASP A 123 4.89 3.77 13.87
CA ASP A 123 4.98 4.93 14.78
C ASP A 123 5.63 6.12 14.07
N TRP A 124 4.86 6.78 13.20
CA TRP A 124 5.30 7.98 12.48
C TRP A 124 4.73 9.21 13.15
N GLN A 125 5.51 10.30 13.18
CA GLN A 125 4.94 11.61 13.43
C GLN A 125 4.16 12.02 12.18
N PRO A 126 2.86 12.33 12.26
CA PRO A 126 2.02 12.60 11.08
C PRO A 126 2.60 13.67 10.14
N GLU A 127 3.24 14.71 10.69
CA GLU A 127 3.88 15.78 9.94
C GLU A 127 5.09 15.33 9.10
N ASN A 128 5.69 14.20 9.43
CA ASN A 128 6.83 13.62 8.69
C ASN A 128 6.39 12.62 7.61
N ILE A 129 5.09 12.38 7.48
CA ILE A 129 4.54 11.52 6.43
C ILE A 129 4.55 12.29 5.10
N VAL A 130 5.14 11.70 4.07
CA VAL A 130 5.18 12.31 2.72
C VAL A 130 3.75 12.61 2.25
N GLY A 131 3.51 13.83 1.79
CA GLY A 131 2.19 14.31 1.35
C GLY A 131 1.27 14.77 2.48
N ALA A 132 1.74 14.77 3.73
CA ALA A 132 0.93 15.19 4.88
C ALA A 132 0.54 16.67 4.80
N ALA A 133 1.48 17.56 4.52
CA ALA A 133 1.24 18.99 4.43
C ALA A 133 0.19 19.32 3.35
N GLU A 134 0.32 18.72 2.18
CA GLU A 134 -0.59 18.91 1.05
C GLU A 134 -1.98 18.35 1.34
N THR A 135 -2.04 17.16 1.96
CA THR A 135 -3.32 16.55 2.36
C THR A 135 -4.05 17.42 3.37
N ILE A 136 -3.36 17.92 4.40
CA ILE A 136 -3.93 18.83 5.40
C ILE A 136 -4.37 20.15 4.77
N ALA A 137 -3.55 20.73 3.90
CA ALA A 137 -3.87 21.97 3.20
C ALA A 137 -5.15 21.87 2.35
N ARG A 138 -5.46 20.69 1.84
CA ARG A 138 -6.72 20.39 1.14
C ARG A 138 -7.90 20.08 2.07
N GLY A 139 -7.72 20.17 3.39
CA GLY A 139 -8.75 19.84 4.38
C GLY A 139 -8.84 18.35 4.72
N GLY A 140 -7.90 17.53 4.26
CA GLY A 140 -7.80 16.12 4.58
C GLY A 140 -7.23 15.84 5.96
N LYS A 141 -7.10 14.56 6.29
CA LYS A 141 -6.57 14.05 7.56
C LYS A 141 -5.40 13.10 7.33
N VAL A 142 -4.46 13.11 8.27
CA VAL A 142 -3.28 12.24 8.24
C VAL A 142 -3.23 11.41 9.51
N PHE A 143 -3.06 10.10 9.36
CA PHE A 143 -2.99 9.17 10.49
C PHE A 143 -1.75 8.29 10.42
N SER A 144 -1.10 8.12 11.56
CA SER A 144 -0.18 7.03 11.81
C SER A 144 -0.92 5.95 12.57
N ILE A 145 -0.96 4.72 12.03
CA ILE A 145 -1.61 3.58 12.66
C ILE A 145 -0.52 2.64 13.19
N PRO A 146 -0.34 2.53 14.50
CA PRO A 146 0.63 1.61 15.07
C PRO A 146 0.25 0.16 14.77
N PHE A 147 1.25 -0.69 14.54
CA PHE A 147 0.99 -2.11 14.34
C PHE A 147 0.55 -2.79 15.64
N LEU A 148 -0.61 -3.43 15.60
CA LEU A 148 -1.15 -4.18 16.74
C LEU A 148 -0.33 -5.45 17.09
N TYR A 149 0.49 -5.94 16.15
CA TYR A 149 1.25 -7.17 16.28
C TYR A 149 2.71 -6.92 15.94
N GLU A 150 3.60 -7.31 16.85
CA GLU A 150 5.05 -7.21 16.68
C GLU A 150 5.56 -8.25 15.66
N THR A 151 5.34 -7.98 14.39
CA THR A 151 5.85 -8.78 13.29
C THR A 151 6.45 -7.88 12.22
N SER A 152 7.56 -8.30 11.64
CA SER A 152 8.14 -7.60 10.50
C SER A 152 8.69 -8.59 9.48
N THR A 153 8.66 -8.20 8.21
CA THR A 153 9.30 -8.99 7.14
C THR A 153 10.76 -9.28 7.45
N THR A 154 11.49 -8.31 8.01
CA THR A 154 12.90 -8.48 8.39
C THR A 154 13.07 -9.56 9.47
N ALA A 155 12.21 -9.59 10.48
CA ALA A 155 12.26 -10.62 11.53
C ALA A 155 11.93 -12.01 10.97
N LEU A 156 10.96 -12.12 10.06
CA LEU A 156 10.62 -13.37 9.37
C LEU A 156 11.77 -13.90 8.53
N VAL A 157 12.40 -13.06 7.71
CA VAL A 157 13.55 -13.43 6.89
C VAL A 157 14.73 -13.88 7.77
N LYS A 158 15.00 -13.14 8.84
CA LYS A 158 16.06 -13.53 9.81
C LYS A 158 15.76 -14.89 10.46
N LYS A 159 14.52 -15.16 10.82
CA LYS A 159 14.10 -16.45 11.39
C LYS A 159 14.33 -17.60 10.40
N ILE A 160 13.94 -17.43 9.14
CA ILE A 160 14.10 -18.43 8.07
C ILE A 160 15.59 -18.74 7.83
N ARG A 161 16.47 -17.74 7.88
CA ARG A 161 17.93 -17.91 7.66
C ARG A 161 18.64 -18.60 8.81
N ASN A 162 18.10 -18.52 10.00
CA ASN A 162 18.70 -19.10 11.21
C ASN A 162 18.13 -20.50 11.52
N THR A 163 17.30 -21.06 10.64
CA THR A 163 16.79 -22.44 10.70
C THR A 163 17.57 -23.32 9.75
#